data_060b9f5910520be4b95a818de6adc8f7
#
_entry.id   060b9f5910520be4b95a818de6adc8f7
#
_cell.length_a   1.000
_cell.length_b   1.000
_cell.length_c   1.000
_cell.angle_alpha   90.00
_cell.angle_beta   90.00
_cell.angle_gamma   90.00
#
_symmetry.space_group_name_H-M   'P 1'
#
loop_
_entity.id
_entity.type
_entity.pdbx_description
1 polymer ?
#
loop_
_entity_poly.entity_id
_entity_poly.type
_entity_poly.pdbx_seq_one_letter_code
_entity_poly.pdbx_strand_id
1 'polypeptide(L)'
;MNKKETQALQDLQKALLSTNGASRRLGINTEEVAIILPRYDFSYFKNVLESGNGSLAKFYIPVDDDTFKLSGITVSRMSKEKRNED
;
A
#
# COMPACT_ATOMS: atom_id res chain seq x y z
N MET A 1 -4.17 17.74 -6.07
CA MET A 1 -3.25 16.99 -5.21
C MET A 1 -1.99 17.80 -4.98
N ASN A 2 -1.54 17.89 -3.75
CA ASN A 2 -0.35 18.71 -3.50
C ASN A 2 0.92 17.91 -3.78
N LYS A 3 2.05 18.63 -3.73
CA LYS A 3 3.32 18.04 -4.06
C LYS A 3 3.71 16.87 -3.19
N LYS A 4 3.40 16.98 -1.90
CA LYS A 4 3.72 15.93 -0.95
C LYS A 4 2.94 14.64 -1.22
N GLU A 5 1.68 14.78 -1.56
CA GLU A 5 0.85 13.63 -1.90
C GLU A 5 1.31 12.98 -3.18
N THR A 6 1.68 13.80 -4.16
CA THR A 6 2.18 13.29 -5.42
C THR A 6 3.45 12.49 -5.22
N GLN A 7 4.36 13.02 -4.40
CA GLN A 7 5.61 12.32 -4.15
C GLN A 7 5.37 11.01 -3.40
N ALA A 8 4.48 11.03 -2.43
CA ALA A 8 4.18 9.83 -1.66
C ALA A 8 3.61 8.73 -2.54
N LEU A 9 2.71 9.10 -3.44
CA LEU A 9 2.13 8.13 -4.36
C LEU A 9 3.15 7.58 -5.34
N GLN A 10 4.09 8.42 -5.78
CA GLN A 10 5.14 7.95 -6.66
C GLN A 10 6.05 6.95 -5.94
N ASP A 11 6.36 7.21 -4.68
CA ASP A 11 7.19 6.31 -3.91
C ASP A 11 6.49 4.97 -3.70
N LEU A 12 5.20 5.02 -3.42
CA LEU A 12 4.41 3.79 -3.26
C LEU A 12 4.38 3.01 -4.56
N GLN A 13 4.21 3.70 -5.69
CA GLN A 13 4.20 3.05 -6.98
C GLN A 13 5.52 2.35 -7.27
N LYS A 14 6.63 2.99 -6.95
CA LYS A 14 7.94 2.38 -7.13
C LYS A 14 8.09 1.12 -6.29
N ALA A 15 7.60 1.16 -5.05
CA ALA A 15 7.66 0.00 -4.18
C ALA A 15 6.84 -1.15 -4.74
N LEU A 16 5.67 -0.85 -5.29
CA LEU A 16 4.82 -1.87 -5.88
C LEU A 16 5.48 -2.51 -7.10
N LEU A 17 6.10 -1.70 -7.95
CA LEU A 17 6.77 -2.22 -9.13
C LEU A 17 7.97 -3.08 -8.76
N SER A 18 8.72 -2.66 -7.75
CA SER A 18 9.86 -3.45 -7.27
C SER A 18 9.40 -4.77 -6.70
N THR A 19 8.30 -4.76 -5.97
CA THR A 19 7.75 -5.97 -5.38
C THR A 19 7.29 -6.94 -6.46
N ASN A 20 6.62 -6.43 -7.48
CA ASN A 20 6.20 -7.26 -8.61
C ASN A 20 7.39 -7.89 -9.30
N GLY A 21 8.42 -7.10 -9.56
CA GLY A 21 9.61 -7.61 -10.22
C GLY A 21 10.31 -8.68 -9.41
N ALA A 22 10.45 -8.44 -8.11
CA ALA A 22 11.09 -9.40 -7.24
C ALA A 22 10.29 -10.71 -7.16
N SER A 23 8.96 -10.61 -7.09
CA SER A 23 8.10 -11.77 -7.03
C SER A 23 8.27 -12.65 -8.27
N ARG A 24 8.34 -12.01 -9.43
CA ARG A 24 8.54 -12.76 -10.67
C ARG A 24 9.87 -13.50 -10.69
N ARG A 25 10.92 -12.80 -10.25
CA ARG A 25 12.25 -13.42 -10.25
C ARG A 25 12.33 -14.59 -9.29
N LEU A 26 11.59 -14.53 -8.20
CA LEU A 26 11.59 -15.60 -7.20
C LEU A 26 10.54 -16.66 -7.44
N GLY A 27 9.67 -16.47 -8.44
CA GLY A 27 8.62 -17.42 -8.71
C GLY A 27 7.48 -17.38 -7.71
N ILE A 28 7.29 -16.24 -7.05
CA ILE A 28 6.24 -16.09 -6.06
C ILE A 28 5.06 -15.38 -6.69
N ASN A 29 3.87 -15.87 -6.41
CA ASN A 29 2.65 -15.22 -6.88
C ASN A 29 2.49 -13.91 -6.14
N THR A 30 2.23 -12.81 -6.85
CA THR A 30 2.09 -11.51 -6.20
C THR A 30 0.96 -11.48 -5.17
N GLU A 31 -0.02 -12.35 -5.33
CA GLU A 31 -1.11 -12.42 -4.35
C GLU A 31 -0.66 -12.94 -3.00
N GLU A 32 0.53 -13.54 -2.96
CA GLU A 32 1.09 -14.07 -1.72
C GLU A 32 2.00 -13.05 -1.03
N VAL A 33 2.17 -11.87 -1.62
CA VAL A 33 3.05 -10.85 -1.08
C VAL A 33 2.22 -9.77 -0.42
N ALA A 34 2.69 -9.31 0.71
CA ALA A 34 2.01 -8.22 1.41
C ALA A 34 3.02 -7.14 1.78
N ILE A 35 2.59 -5.90 1.73
CA ILE A 35 3.37 -4.77 2.19
C ILE A 35 2.73 -4.30 3.49
N ILE A 36 3.53 -4.15 4.54
CA ILE A 36 3.04 -3.69 5.83
C ILE A 36 3.57 -2.29 6.07
N LEU A 37 2.66 -1.34 6.23
CA LEU A 37 3.02 0.05 6.44
C LEU A 37 2.81 0.47 7.88
N PRO A 38 3.61 1.42 8.37
CA PRO A 38 3.33 2.03 9.67
C PRO A 38 1.93 2.62 9.66
N ARG A 39 1.31 2.68 10.83
CA ARG A 39 -0.10 3.08 10.93
C ARG A 39 -0.39 4.44 10.32
N TYR A 40 0.49 5.40 10.55
CA TYR A 40 0.28 6.73 9.99
C TYR A 40 0.33 6.71 8.47
N ASP A 41 1.33 6.01 7.92
CA ASP A 41 1.50 5.95 6.47
C ASP A 41 0.34 5.20 5.82
N PHE A 42 -0.13 4.14 6.46
CA PHE A 42 -1.25 3.39 5.95
C PHE A 42 -2.49 4.28 5.84
N SER A 43 -2.80 5.01 6.92
CA SER A 43 -3.96 5.89 6.93
C SER A 43 -3.85 6.98 5.88
N TYR A 44 -2.65 7.53 5.75
CA TYR A 44 -2.42 8.60 4.79
C TYR A 44 -2.67 8.10 3.36
N PHE A 45 -2.08 6.97 3.00
CA PHE A 45 -2.25 6.43 1.65
C PHE A 45 -3.69 6.01 1.40
N LYS A 46 -4.32 5.42 2.40
CA LYS A 46 -5.71 5.01 2.27
C LYS A 46 -6.60 6.20 1.96
N ASN A 47 -6.41 7.29 2.70
CA ASN A 47 -7.20 8.49 2.48
C ASN A 47 -6.97 9.08 1.10
N VAL A 48 -5.71 9.16 0.67
CA VAL A 48 -5.40 9.73 -0.64
C VAL A 48 -6.01 8.87 -1.75
N LEU A 49 -5.90 7.56 -1.64
CA LEU A 49 -6.43 6.67 -2.65
C LEU A 49 -7.96 6.70 -2.69
N GLU A 50 -8.60 6.79 -1.53
CA GLU A 50 -10.04 6.83 -1.48
C GLU A 50 -10.60 8.14 -2.01
N SER A 51 -9.80 9.20 -2.00
CA SER A 51 -10.24 10.47 -2.55
C SER A 51 -10.26 10.45 -4.09
N GLY A 52 -9.71 9.40 -4.70
CA GLY A 52 -9.71 9.28 -6.15
C GLY A 52 -8.59 10.02 -6.84
N ASN A 53 -7.63 10.56 -6.10
CA ASN A 53 -6.52 11.29 -6.68
C ASN A 53 -5.44 10.35 -7.18
N GLY A 54 -4.87 10.70 -8.32
CA GLY A 54 -3.75 9.96 -8.86
C GLY A 54 -4.18 8.74 -9.65
N SER A 55 -3.26 8.23 -10.45
CA SER A 55 -3.54 7.11 -11.34
C SER A 55 -3.70 5.79 -10.60
N LEU A 56 -3.11 5.68 -9.41
CA LEU A 56 -3.20 4.44 -8.64
C LEU A 56 -4.58 4.22 -8.03
N ALA A 57 -5.36 5.28 -7.88
CA ALA A 57 -6.66 5.16 -7.24
C ALA A 57 -7.58 4.19 -7.95
N LYS A 58 -7.45 4.04 -9.25
CA LYS A 58 -8.31 3.14 -10.00
C LYS A 58 -8.00 1.67 -9.73
N PHE A 59 -6.86 1.38 -9.13
CA PHE A 59 -6.51 0.01 -8.79
C PHE A 59 -6.71 -0.30 -7.31
N TYR A 60 -7.26 0.67 -6.58
CA TYR A 60 -7.48 0.53 -5.15
C TYR A 60 -8.74 -0.27 -4.87
N ILE A 61 -8.61 -1.31 -4.05
CA ILE A 61 -9.73 -2.13 -3.65
C ILE A 61 -9.70 -2.26 -2.14
N PRO A 62 -10.67 -1.67 -1.43
CA PRO A 62 -10.68 -1.78 0.03
C PRO A 62 -11.06 -3.20 0.46
N VAL A 63 -10.40 -3.70 1.49
CA VAL A 63 -10.70 -5.00 2.05
C VAL A 63 -11.37 -4.84 3.41
N ASP A 64 -10.68 -4.14 4.32
CA ASP A 64 -11.27 -3.82 5.62
C ASP A 64 -10.53 -2.60 6.19
N ASP A 65 -10.73 -2.30 7.46
CA ASP A 65 -10.14 -1.11 8.06
C ASP A 65 -8.62 -1.16 8.11
N ASP A 66 -8.05 -2.33 8.09
CA ASP A 66 -6.62 -2.51 8.24
C ASP A 66 -5.91 -2.99 6.97
N THR A 67 -6.65 -3.15 5.89
CA THR A 67 -6.08 -3.77 4.69
C THR A 67 -6.76 -3.25 3.43
N PHE A 68 -5.98 -3.02 2.38
CA PHE A 68 -6.54 -2.81 1.06
C PHE A 68 -5.64 -3.49 0.04
N LYS A 69 -6.11 -3.62 -1.18
CA LYS A 69 -5.30 -4.14 -2.27
C LYS A 69 -5.03 -3.03 -3.26
N LEU A 70 -3.84 -3.03 -3.82
CA LEU A 70 -3.47 -2.04 -4.81
C LEU A 70 -2.65 -2.75 -5.88
N SER A 71 -3.17 -2.77 -7.11
CA SER A 71 -2.53 -3.47 -8.23
C SER A 71 -2.26 -4.94 -7.91
N GLY A 72 -3.17 -5.57 -7.18
CA GLY A 72 -3.05 -7.00 -6.86
C GLY A 72 -2.19 -7.32 -5.65
N ILE A 73 -1.56 -6.31 -5.06
CA ILE A 73 -0.72 -6.52 -3.89
C ILE A 73 -1.48 -6.10 -2.63
N THR A 74 -1.44 -6.95 -1.62
CA THR A 74 -2.08 -6.63 -0.35
C THR A 74 -1.23 -5.63 0.43
N VAL A 75 -1.86 -4.58 0.93
CA VAL A 75 -1.21 -3.58 1.77
C VAL A 75 -1.94 -3.56 3.10
N SER A 76 -1.20 -3.78 4.18
CA SER A 76 -1.77 -3.90 5.51
C SER A 76 -1.18 -2.88 6.46
N ARG A 77 -1.94 -2.56 7.48
CA ARG A 77 -1.51 -1.65 8.53
C ARG A 77 -0.77 -2.44 9.60
N MET A 78 0.30 -1.86 10.11
CA MET A 78 1.06 -2.49 11.18
C MET A 78 0.18 -2.67 12.41
N SER A 79 0.32 -3.81 13.05
CA SER A 79 -0.50 -4.14 14.20
C SER A 79 -0.25 -3.20 15.37
N LYS A 80 -1.32 -2.75 15.99
CA LYS A 80 -1.21 -1.88 17.13
C LYS A 80 -0.68 -2.59 18.36
N GLU A 81 -1.00 -3.85 18.50
CA GLU A 81 -0.58 -4.59 19.66
C GLU A 81 0.90 -4.69 19.79
N LYS A 82 1.56 -4.63 18.65
CA LYS A 82 2.98 -4.70 18.71
C LYS A 82 3.62 -3.59 19.42
N ARG A 83 3.00 -2.46 19.53
CA ARG A 83 3.62 -1.36 20.14
C ARG A 83 3.18 -1.19 21.46
N ASN A 84 2.28 -1.67 21.83
CA ASN A 84 1.87 -1.36 22.94
C ASN A 84 2.26 -1.93 23.98
N GLU A 85 2.75 -2.05 23.92
CA GLU A 85 3.15 -2.41 24.74
C GLU A 85 3.15 -1.65 25.58
N ASP A 86 2.98 -1.01 25.39
CA ASP A 86 2.98 -0.21 26.15
C ASP A 86 2.25 -0.13 26.73
#